data_70f7816f19e921978e2db06cd79b72fe
#
_entry.id   70f7816f19e921978e2db06cd79b72fe
#
_cell.length_a   1.000
_cell.length_b   1.000
_cell.length_c   1.000
_cell.angle_alpha   90.00
_cell.angle_beta   90.00
_cell.angle_gamma   90.00
#
_symmetry.space_group_name_H-M   'P 1'
#
loop_
_entity.id
_entity.type
_entity.pdbx_description
1 polymer ?
#
loop_
_entity_poly.entity_id
_entity_poly.type
_entity_poly.pdbx_seq_one_letter_code
_entity_poly.pdbx_strand_id
1 'polypeptide(L)'
;MAKKLSKNESLNFKNEMLAKFDDYLTGLIEGEQKAKAEKISFWILDWINYLDREENFSPNKMLKYKRGSIVKVHLGFNVGSEEGGLHYAIVIDADNDLSNPVFTVIPLTSVKPHTDLDKLGKNQIFIGNEIYEKLTNKLKKLLSKLSSIQLPEATEEELAQFQNELAYAKRIKAEIDKMKTGSIALIGQVTTVSKLRIFDPRNRYGVLKGLRVSDD
;
A
#
# COMPACT_ATOMS: atom_id res chain seq x y z
N MET A 1 -25.65 20.05 13.07
CA MET A 1 -25.52 20.13 11.60
C MET A 1 -24.59 21.28 11.27
N ALA A 2 -23.60 21.08 10.38
CA ALA A 2 -22.76 22.19 9.90
C ALA A 2 -23.63 23.20 9.14
N LYS A 3 -23.41 24.51 9.36
CA LYS A 3 -24.12 25.61 8.65
C LYS A 3 -23.79 25.45 7.15
N LYS A 4 -24.82 25.41 6.30
CA LYS A 4 -24.63 25.44 4.85
C LYS A 4 -24.17 26.84 4.44
N LEU A 5 -22.94 26.92 3.92
CA LEU A 5 -22.33 28.16 3.46
C LEU A 5 -22.87 28.54 2.07
N SER A 6 -23.01 29.84 1.80
CA SER A 6 -23.20 30.35 0.45
C SER A 6 -21.92 30.16 -0.38
N LYS A 7 -21.99 30.30 -1.71
CA LYS A 7 -20.83 30.17 -2.60
C LYS A 7 -19.67 31.10 -2.19
N ASN A 8 -19.99 32.38 -1.84
CA ASN A 8 -18.96 33.33 -1.45
C ASN A 8 -18.34 32.99 -0.08
N GLU A 9 -19.16 32.59 0.92
CA GLU A 9 -18.67 32.13 2.21
C GLU A 9 -17.78 30.90 2.03
N SER A 10 -18.14 29.95 1.14
CA SER A 10 -17.30 28.76 0.84
C SER A 10 -15.96 29.12 0.21
N LEU A 11 -15.94 30.09 -0.72
CA LEU A 11 -14.70 30.57 -1.33
C LEU A 11 -13.80 31.27 -0.31
N ASN A 12 -14.36 32.11 0.55
CA ASN A 12 -13.61 32.77 1.61
C ASN A 12 -13.04 31.75 2.60
N PHE A 13 -13.87 30.82 3.08
CA PHE A 13 -13.42 29.75 3.99
C PHE A 13 -12.31 28.91 3.38
N LYS A 14 -12.44 28.54 2.10
CA LYS A 14 -11.37 27.82 1.38
C LYS A 14 -10.07 28.62 1.38
N ASN A 15 -10.12 29.91 1.09
CA ASN A 15 -8.91 30.75 1.03
C ASN A 15 -8.26 30.89 2.42
N GLU A 16 -9.07 31.09 3.47
CA GLU A 16 -8.57 31.13 4.87
C GLU A 16 -7.92 29.82 5.28
N MET A 17 -8.53 28.69 4.92
CA MET A 17 -7.98 27.35 5.20
C MET A 17 -6.65 27.13 4.48
N LEU A 18 -6.57 27.52 3.19
CA LEU A 18 -5.34 27.36 2.42
C LEU A 18 -4.22 28.24 2.99
N ALA A 19 -4.51 29.48 3.40
CA ALA A 19 -3.54 30.35 4.03
C ALA A 19 -3.00 29.75 5.34
N LYS A 20 -3.87 29.26 6.22
CA LYS A 20 -3.46 28.57 7.46
C LYS A 20 -2.61 27.33 7.19
N PHE A 21 -2.93 26.60 6.12
CA PHE A 21 -2.18 25.41 5.75
C PHE A 21 -0.80 25.75 5.20
N ASP A 22 -0.71 26.80 4.38
CA ASP A 22 0.54 27.34 3.85
C ASP A 22 1.46 27.82 4.99
N ASP A 23 0.94 28.63 5.90
CA ASP A 23 1.65 29.10 7.10
C ASP A 23 2.17 27.93 7.94
N TYR A 24 1.35 26.90 8.13
CA TYR A 24 1.74 25.71 8.88
C TYR A 24 2.89 24.94 8.21
N LEU A 25 2.80 24.70 6.90
CA LEU A 25 3.85 24.00 6.15
C LEU A 25 5.14 24.83 6.13
N THR A 26 5.03 26.14 5.92
CA THR A 26 6.17 27.06 5.93
C THR A 26 6.87 27.03 7.28
N GLY A 27 6.11 27.10 8.38
CA GLY A 27 6.69 27.00 9.73
C GLY A 27 7.38 25.66 10.01
N LEU A 28 6.88 24.54 9.45
CA LEU A 28 7.57 23.24 9.52
C LEU A 28 8.87 23.21 8.71
N ILE A 29 8.89 23.86 7.54
CA ILE A 29 10.05 23.89 6.64
C ILE A 29 11.16 24.78 7.21
N GLU A 30 10.79 25.95 7.70
CA GLU A 30 11.72 26.91 8.33
C GLU A 30 12.25 26.42 9.69
N GLY A 31 11.48 25.55 10.37
CA GLY A 31 11.89 24.83 11.56
C GLY A 31 12.64 23.53 11.26
N GLU A 32 12.75 22.66 12.28
CA GLU A 32 13.49 21.38 12.16
C GLU A 32 12.65 20.22 11.61
N GLN A 33 11.44 20.49 11.09
CA GLN A 33 10.47 19.46 10.68
C GLN A 33 10.20 19.42 9.17
N LYS A 34 11.16 19.83 8.34
CA LYS A 34 11.05 19.82 6.86
C LYS A 34 10.52 18.48 6.31
N ALA A 35 11.05 17.35 6.80
CA ALA A 35 10.63 16.02 6.36
C ALA A 35 9.14 15.73 6.65
N LYS A 36 8.56 16.33 7.68
CA LYS A 36 7.14 16.24 7.99
C LYS A 36 6.31 17.04 7.00
N ALA A 37 6.73 18.26 6.68
CA ALA A 37 6.07 19.12 5.69
C ALA A 37 6.04 18.43 4.31
N GLU A 38 7.18 17.85 3.87
CA GLU A 38 7.27 17.10 2.62
C GLU A 38 6.28 15.93 2.58
N LYS A 39 6.21 15.11 3.66
CA LYS A 39 5.25 13.99 3.74
C LYS A 39 3.81 14.45 3.65
N ILE A 40 3.45 15.55 4.32
CA ILE A 40 2.10 16.12 4.25
C ILE A 40 1.81 16.58 2.82
N SER A 41 2.73 17.30 2.18
CA SER A 41 2.55 17.82 0.83
C SER A 41 2.38 16.70 -0.19
N PHE A 42 3.20 15.65 -0.14
CA PHE A 42 3.04 14.46 -0.99
C PHE A 42 1.70 13.78 -0.75
N TRP A 43 1.28 13.66 0.51
CA TRP A 43 -0.02 13.08 0.83
C TRP A 43 -1.18 13.89 0.26
N ILE A 44 -1.15 15.20 0.35
CA ILE A 44 -2.20 16.07 -0.21
C ILE A 44 -2.28 15.90 -1.75
N LEU A 45 -1.15 15.80 -2.44
CA LEU A 45 -1.12 15.50 -3.88
C LEU A 45 -1.75 14.14 -4.19
N ASP A 46 -1.40 13.10 -3.43
CA ASP A 46 -1.98 11.77 -3.59
C ASP A 46 -3.49 11.78 -3.28
N TRP A 47 -3.90 12.50 -2.25
CA TRP A 47 -5.32 12.61 -1.88
C TRP A 47 -6.14 13.28 -2.97
N ILE A 48 -5.67 14.40 -3.55
CA ILE A 48 -6.29 15.06 -4.70
C ILE A 48 -6.43 14.07 -5.86
N ASN A 49 -5.35 13.32 -6.18
CA ASN A 49 -5.38 12.30 -7.23
C ASN A 49 -6.39 11.17 -6.94
N TYR A 50 -6.66 10.84 -5.68
CA TYR A 50 -7.70 9.87 -5.32
C TYR A 50 -9.09 10.46 -5.54
N LEU A 51 -9.34 11.70 -5.11
CA LEU A 51 -10.62 12.40 -5.31
C LEU A 51 -10.96 12.54 -6.80
N ASP A 52 -10.00 12.93 -7.64
CA ASP A 52 -10.18 13.06 -9.09
C ASP A 52 -10.57 11.73 -9.76
N ARG A 53 -10.13 10.60 -9.21
CA ARG A 53 -10.42 9.27 -9.73
C ARG A 53 -11.67 8.63 -9.13
N GLU A 54 -12.23 9.21 -8.06
CA GLU A 54 -13.34 8.63 -7.31
C GLU A 54 -14.59 8.48 -8.17
N GLU A 55 -14.94 9.47 -8.99
CA GLU A 55 -16.11 9.46 -9.87
C GLU A 55 -16.08 8.31 -10.90
N ASN A 56 -14.89 7.93 -11.36
CA ASN A 56 -14.70 6.90 -12.38
C ASN A 56 -14.24 5.57 -11.77
N PHE A 57 -14.19 5.46 -10.44
CA PHE A 57 -13.73 4.26 -9.76
C PHE A 57 -14.80 3.18 -9.76
N SER A 58 -14.43 2.01 -10.28
CA SER A 58 -15.27 0.80 -10.23
C SER A 58 -14.53 -0.30 -9.48
N PRO A 59 -14.99 -0.67 -8.28
CA PRO A 59 -14.36 -1.75 -7.50
C PRO A 59 -14.41 -3.10 -8.22
N ASN A 60 -15.40 -3.33 -9.08
CA ASN A 60 -15.53 -4.55 -9.89
C ASN A 60 -14.36 -4.77 -10.88
N LYS A 61 -13.61 -3.72 -11.22
CA LYS A 61 -12.40 -3.79 -12.06
C LYS A 61 -11.15 -4.16 -11.26
N MET A 62 -11.25 -4.23 -9.95
CA MET A 62 -10.16 -4.61 -9.05
C MET A 62 -10.12 -6.14 -8.86
N LEU A 63 -9.08 -6.62 -8.17
CA LEU A 63 -9.00 -8.01 -7.75
C LEU A 63 -9.99 -8.31 -6.62
N LYS A 64 -10.44 -9.56 -6.51
CA LYS A 64 -11.09 -10.04 -5.29
C LYS A 64 -10.01 -10.31 -4.23
N TYR A 65 -10.03 -9.53 -3.16
CA TYR A 65 -9.12 -9.69 -2.02
C TYR A 65 -9.78 -10.62 -1.00
N LYS A 66 -9.12 -11.71 -0.68
CA LYS A 66 -9.58 -12.69 0.30
C LYS A 66 -8.95 -12.40 1.66
N ARG A 67 -9.55 -12.89 2.75
CA ARG A 67 -8.95 -12.86 4.09
C ARG A 67 -7.52 -13.41 4.02
N GLY A 68 -6.57 -12.77 4.72
CA GLY A 68 -5.16 -13.11 4.70
C GLY A 68 -4.39 -12.59 3.49
N SER A 69 -5.06 -12.03 2.45
CA SER A 69 -4.36 -11.42 1.31
C SER A 69 -3.43 -10.32 1.77
N ILE A 70 -2.20 -10.34 1.26
CA ILE A 70 -1.23 -9.28 1.47
C ILE A 70 -1.43 -8.20 0.40
N VAL A 71 -1.58 -6.98 0.84
CA VAL A 71 -1.70 -5.78 -0.01
C VAL A 71 -0.69 -4.73 0.43
N LYS A 72 -0.39 -3.80 -0.47
CA LYS A 72 0.33 -2.57 -0.16
C LYS A 72 -0.66 -1.43 -0.35
N VAL A 73 -0.92 -0.67 0.70
CA VAL A 73 -1.97 0.33 0.74
C VAL A 73 -1.44 1.64 1.30
N HIS A 74 -1.91 2.75 0.76
CA HIS A 74 -1.56 4.08 1.25
C HIS A 74 -2.52 4.48 2.38
N LEU A 75 -2.03 4.49 3.62
CA LEU A 75 -2.82 4.81 4.82
C LEU A 75 -3.05 6.32 4.99
N GLY A 76 -2.28 7.15 4.30
CA GLY A 76 -2.39 8.59 4.37
C GLY A 76 -1.39 9.20 5.35
N PHE A 77 -1.53 10.49 5.59
CA PHE A 77 -0.85 11.18 6.67
C PHE A 77 -1.82 11.29 7.85
N ASN A 78 -1.52 10.59 8.93
CA ASN A 78 -2.39 10.46 10.08
C ASN A 78 -1.82 11.22 11.29
N VAL A 79 -2.59 11.31 12.38
CA VAL A 79 -2.26 12.13 13.56
C VAL A 79 -1.57 11.28 14.62
N GLY A 80 -0.53 11.84 15.24
CA GLY A 80 0.14 11.23 16.38
C GLY A 80 0.83 9.91 16.03
N SER A 81 0.42 8.83 16.70
CA SER A 81 0.98 7.48 16.56
C SER A 81 0.16 6.57 15.63
N GLU A 82 -0.83 7.10 14.92
CA GLU A 82 -1.54 6.35 13.90
C GLU A 82 -0.61 5.99 12.75
N GLU A 83 -0.70 4.74 12.27
CA GLU A 83 0.12 4.29 11.15
C GLU A 83 -0.27 5.03 9.86
N GLY A 84 0.72 5.57 9.16
CA GLY A 84 0.51 6.37 7.96
C GLY A 84 1.52 6.07 6.87
N GLY A 85 1.26 6.58 5.66
CA GLY A 85 2.11 6.34 4.50
C GLY A 85 1.79 5.04 3.77
N LEU A 86 2.75 4.53 3.01
CA LEU A 86 2.59 3.32 2.20
C LEU A 86 3.06 2.10 2.98
N HIS A 87 2.12 1.21 3.34
CA HIS A 87 2.40 0.03 4.16
C HIS A 87 1.90 -1.27 3.52
N TYR A 88 2.58 -2.37 3.85
CA TYR A 88 1.97 -3.68 3.70
C TYR A 88 0.83 -3.81 4.71
N ALA A 89 -0.19 -4.56 4.33
CA ALA A 89 -1.32 -4.84 5.21
C ALA A 89 -1.92 -6.20 4.89
N ILE A 90 -2.55 -6.80 5.89
CA ILE A 90 -3.31 -8.05 5.76
C ILE A 90 -4.78 -7.71 5.66
N VAL A 91 -5.46 -8.19 4.62
CA VAL A 91 -6.93 -8.10 4.50
C VAL A 91 -7.58 -9.06 5.48
N ILE A 92 -8.53 -8.56 6.29
CA ILE A 92 -9.21 -9.37 7.32
C ILE A 92 -10.69 -9.64 7.05
N ASP A 93 -11.27 -9.02 6.02
CA ASP A 93 -12.65 -9.30 5.63
C ASP A 93 -12.83 -10.80 5.32
N ALA A 94 -13.86 -11.41 5.89
CA ALA A 94 -14.18 -12.81 5.65
C ALA A 94 -14.58 -13.03 4.18
N ASP A 95 -15.44 -12.16 3.66
CA ASP A 95 -15.88 -12.11 2.28
C ASP A 95 -15.88 -10.66 1.79
N ASN A 96 -14.87 -10.30 0.98
CA ASN A 96 -14.79 -9.01 0.35
C ASN A 96 -15.28 -9.14 -1.10
N ASP A 97 -16.54 -8.83 -1.32
CA ASP A 97 -17.13 -8.83 -2.66
C ASP A 97 -16.39 -7.85 -3.60
N LEU A 98 -16.41 -8.17 -4.90
CA LEU A 98 -15.84 -7.27 -5.92
C LEU A 98 -16.51 -5.90 -5.92
N SER A 99 -17.84 -5.86 -5.73
CA SER A 99 -18.63 -4.62 -5.69
C SER A 99 -18.35 -3.75 -4.46
N ASN A 100 -17.82 -4.33 -3.38
CA ASN A 100 -17.50 -3.55 -2.18
C ASN A 100 -16.34 -2.58 -2.47
N PRO A 101 -16.54 -1.25 -2.33
CA PRO A 101 -15.50 -0.25 -2.61
C PRO A 101 -14.44 -0.15 -1.50
N VAL A 102 -14.69 -0.75 -0.34
CA VAL A 102 -13.80 -0.71 0.82
C VAL A 102 -13.42 -2.11 1.29
N PHE A 103 -12.43 -2.20 2.13
CA PHE A 103 -12.04 -3.43 2.84
C PHE A 103 -11.28 -3.09 4.12
N THR A 104 -11.28 -4.03 5.05
CA THR A 104 -10.64 -3.86 6.35
C THR A 104 -9.27 -4.52 6.35
N VAL A 105 -8.28 -3.82 6.89
CA VAL A 105 -6.89 -4.28 6.92
C VAL A 105 -6.24 -4.13 8.29
N ILE A 106 -5.27 -4.99 8.55
CA ILE A 106 -4.28 -4.84 9.62
C ILE A 106 -3.00 -4.30 8.98
N PRO A 107 -2.53 -3.08 9.30
CA PRO A 107 -1.25 -2.59 8.84
C PRO A 107 -0.09 -3.44 9.37
N LEU A 108 0.97 -3.53 8.57
CA LEU A 108 2.21 -4.20 8.95
C LEU A 108 3.35 -3.19 9.06
N THR A 109 4.17 -3.34 10.07
CA THR A 109 5.44 -2.61 10.18
C THR A 109 6.63 -3.58 10.13
N SER A 110 7.80 -3.09 9.72
CA SER A 110 9.01 -3.89 9.69
C SER A 110 9.65 -3.96 11.07
N VAL A 111 10.25 -5.10 11.41
CA VAL A 111 11.14 -5.20 12.56
C VAL A 111 12.31 -4.25 12.38
N LYS A 112 12.58 -3.41 13.38
CA LYS A 112 13.72 -2.49 13.40
C LYS A 112 14.91 -3.15 14.11
N PRO A 113 16.16 -2.72 13.86
CA PRO A 113 17.36 -3.33 14.49
C PRO A 113 17.31 -3.41 16.02
N HIS A 114 16.57 -2.51 16.66
CA HIS A 114 16.45 -2.45 18.12
C HIS A 114 15.10 -2.94 18.65
N THR A 115 14.29 -3.61 17.80
CA THR A 115 13.01 -4.17 18.24
C THR A 115 13.26 -5.43 19.07
N ASP A 116 12.85 -5.39 20.34
CA ASP A 116 12.81 -6.56 21.22
C ASP A 116 11.49 -7.32 20.96
N LEU A 117 11.58 -8.45 20.29
CA LEU A 117 10.42 -9.26 19.91
C LEU A 117 9.71 -9.89 21.11
N ASP A 118 10.42 -10.07 22.23
CA ASP A 118 9.85 -10.62 23.46
C ASP A 118 9.04 -9.55 24.25
N LYS A 119 9.20 -8.27 23.88
CA LYS A 119 8.53 -7.13 24.50
C LYS A 119 7.56 -6.41 23.57
N LEU A 120 7.00 -7.11 22.61
CA LEU A 120 5.97 -6.52 21.75
C LEU A 120 4.74 -6.09 22.59
N GLY A 121 4.14 -4.97 22.20
CA GLY A 121 2.90 -4.51 22.81
C GLY A 121 1.76 -5.51 22.62
N LYS A 122 0.76 -5.51 23.53
CA LYS A 122 -0.38 -6.44 23.49
C LYS A 122 -1.15 -6.44 22.15
N ASN A 123 -1.06 -5.34 21.40
CA ASN A 123 -1.72 -5.14 20.10
C ASN A 123 -0.75 -5.31 18.91
N GLN A 124 0.34 -6.04 19.10
CA GLN A 124 1.37 -6.31 18.10
C GLN A 124 1.64 -7.80 18.04
N ILE A 125 1.69 -8.36 16.85
CA ILE A 125 2.00 -9.79 16.63
C ILE A 125 3.13 -9.89 15.62
N PHE A 126 4.21 -10.56 16.01
CA PHE A 126 5.28 -10.89 15.08
C PHE A 126 4.83 -12.02 14.14
N ILE A 127 4.86 -11.77 12.85
CA ILE A 127 4.47 -12.72 11.81
C ILE A 127 5.68 -13.25 11.01
N GLY A 128 6.88 -13.09 11.55
CA GLY A 128 8.11 -13.64 10.93
C GLY A 128 8.46 -12.98 9.60
N ASN A 129 9.11 -13.81 8.75
CA ASN A 129 9.57 -13.43 7.41
C ASN A 129 8.62 -13.91 6.31
N GLU A 130 7.40 -14.27 6.64
CA GLU A 130 6.49 -14.99 5.74
C GLU A 130 6.28 -14.29 4.38
N ILE A 131 6.14 -12.95 4.38
CA ILE A 131 5.96 -12.19 3.14
C ILE A 131 7.22 -12.27 2.28
N TYR A 132 8.38 -12.08 2.90
CA TYR A 132 9.68 -12.17 2.22
C TYR A 132 9.90 -13.55 1.60
N GLU A 133 9.63 -14.60 2.35
CA GLU A 133 9.79 -16.00 1.90
C GLU A 133 8.84 -16.33 0.75
N LYS A 134 7.57 -15.92 0.85
CA LYS A 134 6.57 -16.13 -0.20
C LYS A 134 6.94 -15.38 -1.49
N LEU A 135 7.43 -14.14 -1.40
CA LEU A 135 7.92 -13.39 -2.56
C LEU A 135 9.16 -14.02 -3.17
N THR A 136 10.11 -14.46 -2.33
CA THR A 136 11.33 -15.15 -2.77
C THR A 136 10.99 -16.45 -3.50
N ASN A 137 10.07 -17.24 -2.95
CA ASN A 137 9.61 -18.48 -3.59
C ASN A 137 8.88 -18.21 -4.92
N LYS A 138 8.07 -17.14 -4.98
CA LYS A 138 7.43 -16.70 -6.21
C LYS A 138 8.46 -16.31 -7.28
N LEU A 139 9.49 -15.56 -6.91
CA LEU A 139 10.58 -15.20 -7.80
C LEU A 139 11.34 -16.43 -8.30
N LYS A 140 11.73 -17.36 -7.40
CA LYS A 140 12.42 -18.61 -7.77
C LYS A 140 11.63 -19.42 -8.79
N LYS A 141 10.32 -19.61 -8.58
CA LYS A 141 9.43 -20.33 -9.52
C LYS A 141 9.39 -19.65 -10.89
N LEU A 142 9.31 -18.32 -10.92
CA LEU A 142 9.28 -17.55 -12.16
C LEU A 142 10.62 -17.65 -12.92
N LEU A 143 11.74 -17.53 -12.22
CA LEU A 143 13.08 -17.64 -12.81
C LEU A 143 13.32 -19.06 -13.35
N SER A 144 12.91 -20.11 -12.62
CA SER A 144 12.98 -21.49 -13.10
C SER A 144 12.20 -21.70 -14.40
N LYS A 145 10.97 -21.13 -14.49
CA LYS A 145 10.20 -21.15 -15.73
C LYS A 145 10.92 -20.42 -16.88
N LEU A 146 11.47 -19.24 -16.62
CA LEU A 146 12.19 -18.46 -17.62
C LEU A 146 13.46 -19.18 -18.12
N SER A 147 14.18 -19.87 -17.25
CA SER A 147 15.40 -20.62 -17.62
C SER A 147 15.12 -21.85 -18.47
N SER A 148 13.88 -22.36 -18.53
CA SER A 148 13.50 -23.50 -19.36
C SER A 148 13.10 -23.13 -20.79
N ILE A 149 13.02 -21.86 -21.15
CA ILE A 149 12.62 -21.38 -22.48
C ILE A 149 13.84 -21.41 -23.42
N GLN A 150 13.69 -22.09 -24.55
CA GLN A 150 14.71 -22.17 -25.61
C GLN A 150 14.54 -20.96 -26.56
N LEU A 151 15.22 -19.86 -26.26
CA LEU A 151 15.12 -18.59 -26.98
C LEU A 151 15.45 -18.66 -28.48
N PRO A 152 16.42 -19.49 -28.98
CA PRO A 152 16.75 -19.53 -30.40
C PRO A 152 15.62 -19.98 -31.33
N GLU A 153 14.64 -20.73 -30.78
CA GLU A 153 13.51 -21.28 -31.53
C GLU A 153 12.19 -20.55 -31.21
N ALA A 154 12.24 -19.48 -30.39
CA ALA A 154 11.06 -18.80 -29.90
C ALA A 154 10.44 -17.90 -30.98
N THR A 155 9.12 -17.93 -31.07
CA THR A 155 8.32 -17.01 -31.87
C THR A 155 8.38 -15.59 -31.30
N GLU A 156 7.96 -14.59 -32.10
CA GLU A 156 7.87 -13.20 -31.60
C GLU A 156 6.96 -13.06 -30.40
N GLU A 157 5.83 -13.81 -30.36
CA GLU A 157 4.90 -13.80 -29.23
C GLU A 157 5.55 -14.39 -27.96
N GLU A 158 6.29 -15.49 -28.09
CA GLU A 158 7.03 -16.11 -26.98
C GLU A 158 8.14 -15.21 -26.47
N LEU A 159 8.84 -14.51 -27.35
CA LEU A 159 9.84 -13.50 -26.98
C LEU A 159 9.21 -12.33 -26.23
N ALA A 160 8.07 -11.80 -26.70
CA ALA A 160 7.34 -10.74 -26.02
C ALA A 160 6.84 -11.20 -24.64
N GLN A 161 6.34 -12.45 -24.54
CA GLN A 161 5.94 -13.03 -23.26
C GLN A 161 7.13 -13.17 -22.31
N PHE A 162 8.26 -13.69 -22.79
CA PHE A 162 9.50 -13.79 -22.01
C PHE A 162 9.95 -12.46 -21.46
N GLN A 163 9.97 -11.40 -22.29
CA GLN A 163 10.33 -10.06 -21.86
C GLN A 163 9.40 -9.52 -20.77
N ASN A 164 8.08 -9.74 -20.90
CA ASN A 164 7.10 -9.35 -19.91
C ASN A 164 7.30 -10.09 -18.58
N GLU A 165 7.54 -11.40 -18.63
CA GLU A 165 7.80 -12.20 -17.43
C GLU A 165 9.15 -11.83 -16.78
N LEU A 166 10.17 -11.50 -17.56
CA LEU A 166 11.45 -11.01 -17.05
C LEU A 166 11.31 -9.65 -16.37
N ALA A 167 10.54 -8.73 -16.98
CA ALA A 167 10.23 -7.43 -16.37
C ALA A 167 9.43 -7.61 -15.07
N TYR A 168 8.54 -8.60 -15.01
CA TYR A 168 7.80 -8.95 -13.80
C TYR A 168 8.74 -9.52 -12.71
N ALA A 169 9.67 -10.41 -13.06
CA ALA A 169 10.67 -10.93 -12.14
C ALA A 169 11.55 -9.81 -11.53
N LYS A 170 11.98 -8.85 -12.37
CA LYS A 170 12.72 -7.67 -11.92
C LYS A 170 11.94 -6.84 -10.90
N ARG A 171 10.61 -6.67 -11.08
CA ARG A 171 9.76 -5.95 -10.11
C ARG A 171 9.64 -6.70 -8.80
N ILE A 172 9.46 -8.03 -8.84
CA ILE A 172 9.42 -8.87 -7.62
C ILE A 172 10.76 -8.74 -6.88
N LYS A 173 11.89 -8.86 -7.60
CA LYS A 173 13.21 -8.71 -6.98
C LYS A 173 13.40 -7.34 -6.35
N ALA A 174 13.04 -6.26 -7.04
CA ALA A 174 13.13 -4.90 -6.53
C ALA A 174 12.25 -4.68 -5.29
N GLU A 175 11.12 -5.38 -5.16
CA GLU A 175 10.29 -5.34 -3.96
C GLU A 175 10.94 -6.11 -2.80
N ILE A 176 11.50 -7.31 -3.07
CA ILE A 176 12.25 -8.10 -2.08
C ILE A 176 13.44 -7.29 -1.53
N ASP A 177 14.20 -6.63 -2.41
CA ASP A 177 15.40 -5.87 -2.03
C ASP A 177 15.07 -4.67 -1.12
N LYS A 178 13.83 -4.18 -1.14
CA LYS A 178 13.34 -3.12 -0.24
C LYS A 178 12.82 -3.64 1.10
N MET A 179 12.56 -4.94 1.19
CA MET A 179 12.00 -5.51 2.41
C MET A 179 13.07 -5.62 3.49
N LYS A 180 12.68 -5.25 4.70
CA LYS A 180 13.46 -5.55 5.91
C LYS A 180 13.06 -6.92 6.43
N THR A 181 13.93 -7.54 7.21
CA THR A 181 13.67 -8.82 7.85
C THR A 181 12.60 -8.71 8.91
N GLY A 182 11.57 -9.53 8.82
CA GLY A 182 10.49 -9.62 9.81
C GLY A 182 9.41 -8.55 9.67
N SER A 183 8.20 -8.97 9.92
CA SER A 183 7.01 -8.12 9.92
C SER A 183 6.23 -8.27 11.22
N ILE A 184 5.66 -7.17 11.69
CA ILE A 184 4.81 -7.10 12.88
C ILE A 184 3.43 -6.59 12.44
N ALA A 185 2.39 -7.34 12.75
CA ALA A 185 1.00 -6.95 12.53
C ALA A 185 0.55 -6.02 13.66
N LEU A 186 0.02 -4.85 13.29
CA LEU A 186 -0.44 -3.81 14.21
C LEU A 186 -1.94 -3.96 14.46
N ILE A 187 -2.32 -4.93 15.32
CA ILE A 187 -3.72 -5.26 15.60
C ILE A 187 -4.50 -4.07 16.16
N GLY A 188 -3.85 -3.22 16.97
CA GLY A 188 -4.44 -1.99 17.51
C GLY A 188 -4.71 -0.91 16.47
N GLN A 189 -4.27 -1.10 15.22
CA GLN A 189 -4.41 -0.15 14.12
C GLN A 189 -5.25 -0.69 12.94
N VAL A 190 -6.09 -1.67 13.22
CA VAL A 190 -7.09 -2.16 12.24
C VAL A 190 -7.89 -0.99 11.69
N THR A 191 -7.96 -0.90 10.37
CA THR A 191 -8.64 0.22 9.71
C THR A 191 -9.33 -0.22 8.43
N THR A 192 -10.40 0.51 8.06
CA THR A 192 -11.09 0.32 6.78
C THR A 192 -10.58 1.37 5.78
N VAL A 193 -10.22 0.91 4.60
CA VAL A 193 -9.70 1.78 3.53
C VAL A 193 -10.43 1.54 2.21
N SER A 194 -10.50 2.57 1.38
CA SER A 194 -11.00 2.44 0.00
C SER A 194 -10.04 1.59 -0.83
N LYS A 195 -10.58 0.71 -1.67
CA LYS A 195 -9.79 -0.04 -2.66
C LYS A 195 -9.03 0.88 -3.62
N LEU A 196 -9.48 2.13 -3.79
CA LEU A 196 -8.78 3.14 -4.57
C LEU A 196 -7.37 3.43 -4.03
N ARG A 197 -7.15 3.27 -2.73
CA ARG A 197 -5.87 3.50 -2.04
C ARG A 197 -4.91 2.32 -2.11
N ILE A 198 -5.29 1.20 -2.75
CA ILE A 198 -4.40 0.06 -2.97
C ILE A 198 -3.31 0.47 -3.96
N PHE A 199 -2.06 0.28 -3.58
CA PHE A 199 -0.90 0.45 -4.43
C PHE A 199 -0.58 -0.85 -5.18
N ASP A 200 -0.56 -1.99 -4.48
CA ASP A 200 -0.31 -3.32 -5.05
C ASP A 200 -0.99 -4.42 -4.19
N PRO A 201 -1.56 -5.48 -4.80
CA PRO A 201 -1.80 -5.66 -6.22
C PRO A 201 -3.12 -4.99 -6.67
N ARG A 202 -3.09 -4.24 -7.76
CA ARG A 202 -4.30 -3.64 -8.37
C ARG A 202 -4.92 -4.53 -9.45
N ASN A 203 -4.10 -5.39 -10.05
CA ASN A 203 -4.49 -6.28 -11.14
C ASN A 203 -3.64 -7.57 -11.11
N ARG A 204 -3.84 -8.43 -12.13
CA ARG A 204 -3.14 -9.72 -12.24
C ARG A 204 -1.61 -9.63 -12.33
N TYR A 205 -1.07 -8.47 -12.64
CA TYR A 205 0.38 -8.23 -12.77
C TYR A 205 1.00 -7.60 -11.51
N GLY A 206 0.22 -7.41 -10.45
CA GLY A 206 0.71 -6.91 -9.17
C GLY A 206 1.71 -7.88 -8.52
N VAL A 207 2.75 -7.34 -7.90
CA VAL A 207 3.82 -8.13 -7.27
C VAL A 207 3.26 -9.00 -6.14
N LEU A 208 2.36 -8.44 -5.32
CA LEU A 208 1.75 -9.13 -4.19
C LEU A 208 0.56 -10.02 -4.56
N LYS A 209 0.19 -10.07 -5.86
CA LYS A 209 -0.96 -10.89 -6.27
C LYS A 209 -0.77 -12.35 -5.87
N GLY A 210 -1.79 -12.88 -5.20
CA GLY A 210 -1.83 -14.27 -4.75
C GLY A 210 -1.05 -14.55 -3.46
N LEU A 211 -0.38 -13.54 -2.89
CA LEU A 211 0.23 -13.70 -1.56
C LEU A 211 -0.85 -13.62 -0.48
N ARG A 212 -0.80 -14.58 0.44
CA ARG A 212 -1.65 -14.62 1.64
C ARG A 212 -0.80 -15.08 2.81
N VAL A 213 -1.11 -14.61 4.01
CA VAL A 213 -0.58 -15.20 5.24
C VAL A 213 -1.11 -16.62 5.40
N SER A 214 -0.39 -17.47 6.14
CA SER A 214 -0.83 -18.80 6.50
C SER A 214 -2.10 -18.74 7.35
N ASP A 215 -2.86 -19.83 7.36
CA ASP A 215 -4.09 -19.94 8.16
C ASP A 215 -3.80 -20.39 9.62
N ASP A 216 -2.48 -20.57 9.97
CA ASP A 216 -1.98 -21.02 11.27
C ASP A 216 -1.95 -19.89 12.31
#